data_60d02f1e7900b7e0bb1a1017054315af
#
_entry.id   60d02f1e7900b7e0bb1a1017054315af
#
_cell.length_a   1.000
_cell.length_b   1.000
_cell.length_c   1.000
_cell.angle_alpha   90.00
_cell.angle_beta   90.00
_cell.angle_gamma   90.00
#
_symmetry.space_group_name_H-M   'P 1'
#
loop_
_entity.id
_entity.type
_entity.pdbx_description
1 polymer ?
#
loop_
_entity_poly.entity_id
_entity_poly.type
_entity_poly.pdbx_seq_one_letter_code
_entity_poly.pdbx_strand_id
1 'polypeptide(L)'
;SKNHEEYILREGNFDKKNDLEYKEYGNIPDFVKKDPIKFWKSAEKYERKNGVVYREFEIALPVEFTREQNIELVKEFVEKELGRDYVYTFAIHKPKSSTKQGLDQPHTHIMFCDRKLDGIERTEKEFFKRYNVKNPKLGGARKDIEWQTKEKLLDLRKDWEIILNNHLEKNSIYQKVSSET
;
A
#
# COMPACT_ATOMS: atom_id res chain seq x y z
N SER A 1 -3.50 -9.78 -8.51
CA SER A 1 -3.29 -9.35 -7.12
C SER A 1 -2.39 -10.31 -6.38
N LYS A 2 -2.73 -11.61 -6.22
CA LYS A 2 -1.86 -12.58 -5.53
C LYS A 2 -0.45 -12.62 -6.15
N ASN A 3 -0.35 -12.79 -7.46
CA ASN A 3 0.94 -12.81 -8.14
C ASN A 3 1.68 -11.47 -8.01
N HIS A 4 0.94 -10.37 -7.96
CA HIS A 4 1.50 -9.04 -7.76
C HIS A 4 1.98 -8.85 -6.32
N GLU A 5 1.23 -9.34 -5.34
CA GLU A 5 1.67 -9.36 -3.95
C GLU A 5 2.93 -10.22 -3.76
N GLU A 6 2.94 -11.44 -4.29
CA GLU A 6 4.13 -12.30 -4.26
C GLU A 6 5.34 -11.61 -4.92
N TYR A 7 5.12 -10.85 -6.00
CA TYR A 7 6.17 -10.03 -6.62
C TYR A 7 6.67 -8.92 -5.69
N ILE A 8 5.74 -8.17 -5.06
CA ILE A 8 6.09 -7.08 -4.13
C ILE A 8 6.83 -7.64 -2.92
N LEU A 9 6.34 -8.73 -2.32
CA LEU A 9 6.92 -9.34 -1.12
C LEU A 9 8.14 -10.21 -1.41
N ARG A 10 8.51 -10.40 -2.68
CA ARG A 10 9.58 -11.34 -3.09
C ARG A 10 9.36 -12.74 -2.54
N GLU A 11 8.14 -13.26 -2.70
CA GLU A 11 7.73 -14.58 -2.28
C GLU A 11 7.43 -15.48 -3.49
N GLY A 12 7.28 -16.80 -3.26
CA GLY A 12 6.96 -17.76 -4.31
C GLY A 12 7.99 -17.77 -5.45
N ASN A 13 7.57 -17.49 -6.67
CA ASN A 13 8.44 -17.48 -7.86
C ASN A 13 9.44 -16.30 -7.89
N PHE A 14 9.33 -15.36 -6.98
CA PHE A 14 10.13 -14.12 -6.93
C PHE A 14 11.14 -14.08 -5.77
N ASP A 15 11.28 -15.17 -5.01
CA ASP A 15 12.15 -15.30 -3.84
C ASP A 15 13.65 -15.12 -4.15
N LYS A 16 14.05 -15.32 -5.42
CA LYS A 16 15.43 -15.15 -5.89
C LYS A 16 15.88 -13.70 -6.05
N LYS A 17 14.96 -12.73 -5.96
CA LYS A 17 15.30 -11.31 -6.04
C LYS A 17 15.76 -10.80 -4.67
N ASN A 18 17.03 -10.42 -4.57
CA ASN A 18 17.66 -9.96 -3.32
C ASN A 18 17.63 -8.43 -3.16
N ASP A 19 16.52 -7.79 -3.53
CA ASP A 19 16.33 -6.34 -3.46
C ASP A 19 15.28 -5.90 -2.41
N LEU A 20 14.68 -6.84 -1.69
CA LEU A 20 13.73 -6.58 -0.64
C LEU A 20 14.44 -6.13 0.64
N GLU A 21 14.20 -4.90 1.09
CA GLU A 21 14.72 -4.38 2.35
C GLU A 21 13.74 -4.51 3.52
N TYR A 22 12.45 -4.34 3.25
CA TYR A 22 11.41 -4.40 4.27
C TYR A 22 10.06 -4.77 3.68
N LYS A 23 9.23 -5.41 4.47
CA LYS A 23 7.82 -5.67 4.15
C LYS A 23 6.94 -5.60 5.39
N GLU A 24 5.73 -5.11 5.22
CA GLU A 24 4.72 -5.03 6.27
C GLU A 24 3.32 -5.14 5.67
N TYR A 25 2.39 -5.61 6.45
CA TYR A 25 0.97 -5.64 6.10
C TYR A 25 0.14 -5.26 7.32
N GLY A 26 -1.03 -4.69 7.10
CA GLY A 26 -1.91 -4.25 8.18
C GLY A 26 -3.38 -4.48 7.89
N ASN A 27 -4.14 -4.50 8.98
CA ASN A 27 -5.61 -4.60 8.99
C ASN A 27 -6.16 -5.86 8.30
N ILE A 28 -5.37 -6.93 8.24
CA ILE A 28 -5.80 -8.19 7.62
C ILE A 28 -6.97 -8.79 8.42
N PRO A 29 -8.13 -9.05 7.80
CA PRO A 29 -9.31 -9.56 8.50
C PRO A 29 -9.15 -10.96 9.06
N ASP A 30 -9.91 -11.27 10.11
CA ASP A 30 -9.87 -12.58 10.77
C ASP A 30 -10.42 -13.71 9.89
N PHE A 31 -11.31 -13.43 8.94
CA PHE A 31 -11.87 -14.45 8.05
C PHE A 31 -10.80 -15.14 7.16
N VAL A 32 -9.64 -14.51 6.96
CA VAL A 32 -8.46 -15.12 6.31
C VAL A 32 -7.38 -15.51 7.33
N LYS A 33 -7.70 -15.56 8.63
CA LYS A 33 -6.74 -15.89 9.71
C LYS A 33 -5.51 -14.98 9.70
N LYS A 34 -5.72 -13.71 9.37
CA LYS A 34 -4.68 -12.67 9.25
C LYS A 34 -3.55 -12.98 8.26
N ASP A 35 -3.83 -13.82 7.28
CA ASP A 35 -2.91 -14.17 6.20
C ASP A 35 -3.12 -13.21 5.01
N PRO A 36 -2.14 -12.34 4.68
CA PRO A 36 -2.27 -11.36 3.61
C PRO A 36 -2.43 -12.03 2.24
N ILE A 37 -1.72 -13.11 1.96
CA ILE A 37 -1.82 -13.83 0.68
C ILE A 37 -3.21 -14.41 0.49
N LYS A 38 -3.82 -14.95 1.55
CA LYS A 38 -5.20 -15.43 1.49
C LYS A 38 -6.19 -14.29 1.27
N PHE A 39 -5.96 -13.12 1.88
CA PHE A 39 -6.80 -11.96 1.64
C PHE A 39 -6.82 -11.58 0.15
N TRP A 40 -5.66 -11.46 -0.46
CA TRP A 40 -5.58 -11.07 -1.88
C TRP A 40 -6.10 -12.14 -2.83
N LYS A 41 -5.94 -13.43 -2.50
CA LYS A 41 -6.62 -14.53 -3.21
C LYS A 41 -8.15 -14.40 -3.13
N SER A 42 -8.67 -14.07 -1.96
CA SER A 42 -10.11 -13.86 -1.75
C SER A 42 -10.61 -12.65 -2.54
N ALA A 43 -9.84 -11.56 -2.57
CA ALA A 43 -10.14 -10.39 -3.36
C ALA A 43 -10.24 -10.72 -4.86
N GLU A 44 -9.28 -11.45 -5.41
CA GLU A 44 -9.32 -11.90 -6.82
C GLU A 44 -10.53 -12.79 -7.11
N LYS A 45 -10.85 -13.69 -6.17
CA LYS A 45 -11.90 -14.68 -6.36
C LYS A 45 -13.31 -14.10 -6.27
N TYR A 46 -13.53 -13.16 -5.36
CA TYR A 46 -14.86 -12.70 -4.99
C TYR A 46 -15.19 -11.26 -5.39
N GLU A 47 -14.18 -10.45 -5.78
CA GLU A 47 -14.48 -9.12 -6.33
C GLU A 47 -15.23 -9.27 -7.66
N ARG A 48 -16.08 -8.31 -7.96
CA ARG A 48 -16.88 -8.31 -9.20
C ARG A 48 -15.95 -8.24 -10.42
N LYS A 49 -16.35 -8.88 -11.50
CA LYS A 49 -15.58 -8.98 -12.76
C LYS A 49 -14.97 -7.65 -13.24
N ASN A 50 -15.70 -6.54 -13.04
CA ASN A 50 -15.26 -5.20 -13.42
C ASN A 50 -14.87 -4.35 -12.18
N GLY A 51 -14.67 -4.98 -11.04
CA GLY A 51 -14.25 -4.31 -9.80
C GLY A 51 -12.73 -4.16 -9.72
N VAL A 52 -12.29 -3.05 -9.16
CA VAL A 52 -10.88 -2.87 -8.80
C VAL A 52 -10.59 -3.79 -7.61
N VAL A 53 -9.63 -4.68 -7.76
CA VAL A 53 -9.23 -5.66 -6.73
C VAL A 53 -8.31 -5.00 -5.70
N TYR A 54 -7.38 -4.18 -6.16
CA TYR A 54 -6.44 -3.42 -5.32
C TYR A 54 -6.08 -2.09 -6.01
N ARG A 55 -5.55 -1.18 -5.20
CA ARG A 55 -4.85 0.03 -5.64
C ARG A 55 -3.42 -0.03 -5.17
N GLU A 56 -2.56 0.72 -5.83
CA GLU A 56 -1.14 0.73 -5.51
C GLU A 56 -0.56 2.14 -5.63
N PHE A 57 0.34 2.45 -4.69
CA PHE A 57 1.30 3.55 -4.82
C PHE A 57 2.68 2.95 -5.04
N GLU A 58 3.36 3.42 -6.05
CA GLU A 58 4.80 3.19 -6.25
C GLU A 58 5.49 4.53 -6.06
N ILE A 59 6.37 4.62 -5.06
CA ILE A 59 6.96 5.89 -4.64
C ILE A 59 8.48 5.71 -4.53
N ALA A 60 9.23 6.58 -5.23
CA ALA A 60 10.67 6.67 -5.07
C ALA A 60 11.03 7.21 -3.69
N LEU A 61 12.05 6.63 -3.07
CA LEU A 61 12.55 7.00 -1.75
C LEU A 61 13.91 7.70 -1.85
N PRO A 62 14.28 8.57 -0.88
CA PRO A 62 15.58 9.20 -0.85
C PRO A 62 16.72 8.17 -0.79
N VAL A 63 17.69 8.32 -1.68
CA VAL A 63 18.90 7.47 -1.71
C VAL A 63 19.85 7.79 -0.54
N GLU A 64 19.73 9.00 0.01
CA GLU A 64 20.50 9.49 1.14
C GLU A 64 20.04 8.90 2.48
N PHE A 65 18.82 8.35 2.52
CA PHE A 65 18.28 7.75 3.73
C PHE A 65 18.85 6.38 3.98
N THR A 66 19.07 6.07 5.26
CA THR A 66 19.29 4.69 5.70
C THR A 66 18.04 3.85 5.48
N ARG A 67 18.20 2.53 5.56
CA ARG A 67 17.07 1.60 5.53
C ARG A 67 16.01 1.95 6.58
N GLU A 68 16.43 2.21 7.81
CA GLU A 68 15.57 2.55 8.95
C GLU A 68 14.83 3.86 8.72
N GLN A 69 15.50 4.88 8.19
CA GLN A 69 14.89 6.18 7.86
C GLN A 69 13.82 6.02 6.76
N ASN A 70 14.08 5.22 5.73
CA ASN A 70 13.10 4.92 4.70
C ASN A 70 11.90 4.12 5.27
N ILE A 71 12.12 3.18 6.20
CA ILE A 71 11.05 2.45 6.86
C ILE A 71 10.15 3.40 7.67
N GLU A 72 10.74 4.29 8.49
CA GLU A 72 9.97 5.28 9.27
C GLU A 72 9.14 6.18 8.36
N LEU A 73 9.73 6.69 7.28
CA LEU A 73 9.06 7.55 6.30
C LEU A 73 7.83 6.87 5.69
N VAL A 74 7.99 5.64 5.20
CA VAL A 74 6.89 4.89 4.56
C VAL A 74 5.80 4.53 5.57
N LYS A 75 6.19 4.12 6.79
CA LYS A 75 5.21 3.80 7.85
C LYS A 75 4.36 5.00 8.24
N GLU A 76 4.93 6.19 8.36
CA GLU A 76 4.19 7.42 8.66
C GLU A 76 3.19 7.73 7.55
N PHE A 77 3.59 7.62 6.29
CA PHE A 77 2.70 7.84 5.15
C PHE A 77 1.56 6.81 5.09
N VAL A 78 1.87 5.53 5.29
CA VAL A 78 0.86 4.45 5.33
C VAL A 78 -0.12 4.66 6.47
N GLU A 79 0.36 5.00 7.67
CA GLU A 79 -0.52 5.27 8.82
C GLU A 79 -1.43 6.48 8.57
N LYS A 80 -0.91 7.54 7.96
CA LYS A 80 -1.71 8.72 7.62
C LYS A 80 -2.80 8.41 6.58
N GLU A 81 -2.44 7.73 5.50
CA GLU A 81 -3.35 7.55 4.37
C GLU A 81 -4.28 6.35 4.48
N LEU A 82 -3.81 5.27 5.07
CA LEU A 82 -4.54 4.02 5.17
C LEU A 82 -4.98 3.68 6.60
N GLY A 83 -4.14 3.98 7.58
CA GLY A 83 -4.40 3.82 9.01
C GLY A 83 -5.03 2.47 9.34
N ARG A 84 -6.16 2.51 10.03
CA ARG A 84 -6.96 1.32 10.38
C ARG A 84 -8.12 1.05 9.43
N ASP A 85 -8.29 1.88 8.42
CA ASP A 85 -9.47 1.88 7.56
C ASP A 85 -9.38 0.91 6.39
N TYR A 86 -8.16 0.55 5.97
CA TYR A 86 -7.96 -0.27 4.76
C TYR A 86 -6.98 -1.41 5.01
N VAL A 87 -7.24 -2.54 4.35
CA VAL A 87 -6.27 -3.66 4.28
C VAL A 87 -5.15 -3.26 3.34
N TYR A 88 -3.90 -3.40 3.79
CA TYR A 88 -2.73 -3.05 2.99
C TYR A 88 -1.58 -4.05 3.15
N THR A 89 -0.73 -4.04 2.16
CA THR A 89 0.59 -4.67 2.14
C THR A 89 1.57 -3.71 1.51
N PHE A 90 2.71 -3.47 2.13
CA PHE A 90 3.76 -2.69 1.47
C PHE A 90 5.12 -3.35 1.59
N ALA A 91 6.00 -3.01 0.66
CA ALA A 91 7.39 -3.44 0.67
C ALA A 91 8.31 -2.31 0.20
N ILE A 92 9.51 -2.30 0.72
CA ILE A 92 10.60 -1.41 0.29
C ILE A 92 11.62 -2.26 -0.46
N HIS A 93 11.93 -1.85 -1.68
CA HIS A 93 12.93 -2.46 -2.52
C HIS A 93 14.10 -1.50 -2.74
N LYS A 94 15.29 -2.07 -2.79
CA LYS A 94 16.51 -1.36 -3.18
C LYS A 94 17.26 -2.17 -4.22
N PRO A 95 16.84 -2.11 -5.49
CA PRO A 95 17.49 -2.85 -6.55
C PRO A 95 18.90 -2.29 -6.76
N LYS A 96 19.87 -3.18 -6.94
CA LYS A 96 21.23 -2.80 -7.32
C LYS A 96 21.19 -2.18 -8.71
N SER A 97 21.77 -1.01 -8.83
CA SER A 97 21.87 -0.35 -10.13
C SER A 97 22.70 -1.18 -11.09
N SER A 98 22.17 -1.38 -12.30
CA SER A 98 22.90 -1.97 -13.43
C SER A 98 23.73 -0.96 -14.20
N THR A 99 23.66 0.33 -13.83
CA THR A 99 24.42 1.41 -14.51
C THR A 99 25.79 1.60 -13.88
N LYS A 100 26.76 2.05 -14.68
CA LYS A 100 28.13 2.35 -14.21
C LYS A 100 28.21 3.43 -13.11
N GLN A 101 27.11 4.15 -12.85
CA GLN A 101 27.02 5.15 -11.78
C GLN A 101 26.55 4.58 -10.44
N GLY A 102 26.11 3.31 -10.40
CA GLY A 102 25.98 2.51 -9.19
C GLY A 102 24.99 3.00 -8.11
N LEU A 103 24.12 3.97 -8.42
CA LEU A 103 23.13 4.46 -7.47
C LEU A 103 21.94 3.52 -7.43
N ASP A 104 21.80 2.80 -6.32
CA ASP A 104 20.60 2.03 -6.00
C ASP A 104 19.43 3.01 -5.85
N GLN A 105 18.27 2.69 -6.44
CA GLN A 105 17.08 3.53 -6.39
C GLN A 105 16.05 2.87 -5.45
N PRO A 106 16.05 3.21 -4.15
CA PRO A 106 15.07 2.68 -3.24
C PRO A 106 13.66 3.18 -3.61
N HIS A 107 12.68 2.30 -3.53
CA HIS A 107 11.29 2.63 -3.78
C HIS A 107 10.38 1.74 -2.94
N THR A 108 9.16 2.19 -2.72
CA THR A 108 8.15 1.41 -2.02
C THR A 108 6.97 1.13 -2.93
N HIS A 109 6.43 -0.08 -2.80
CA HIS A 109 5.12 -0.48 -3.31
C HIS A 109 4.16 -0.58 -2.14
N ILE A 110 3.06 0.17 -2.18
CA ILE A 110 2.00 0.16 -1.18
C ILE A 110 0.72 -0.29 -1.86
N MET A 111 0.35 -1.54 -1.67
CA MET A 111 -0.85 -2.16 -2.24
C MET A 111 -1.95 -2.20 -1.19
N PHE A 112 -3.15 -1.74 -1.52
CA PHE A 112 -4.26 -1.70 -0.59
C PHE A 112 -5.62 -1.99 -1.24
N CYS A 113 -6.57 -2.46 -0.44
CA CYS A 113 -7.96 -2.64 -0.84
C CYS A 113 -8.75 -1.36 -0.58
N ASP A 114 -9.45 -0.84 -1.60
CA ASP A 114 -10.27 0.37 -1.46
C ASP A 114 -11.61 0.16 -0.76
N ARG A 115 -11.84 -1.02 -0.16
CA ARG A 115 -12.99 -1.29 0.69
C ARG A 115 -12.68 -0.88 2.13
N LYS A 116 -13.47 0.07 2.63
CA LYS A 116 -13.31 0.58 3.99
C LYS A 116 -13.76 -0.46 5.01
N LEU A 117 -12.92 -0.72 6.00
CA LEU A 117 -13.25 -1.57 7.13
C LEU A 117 -14.28 -0.87 8.01
N ASP A 118 -15.36 -1.55 8.33
CA ASP A 118 -16.50 -0.99 9.06
C ASP A 118 -16.84 -1.74 10.37
N GLY A 119 -15.96 -2.68 10.77
CA GLY A 119 -16.11 -3.48 11.97
C GLY A 119 -17.21 -4.56 11.91
N ILE A 120 -17.89 -4.71 10.77
CA ILE A 120 -18.89 -5.76 10.60
C ILE A 120 -18.17 -7.07 10.26
N GLU A 121 -18.44 -8.12 11.05
CA GLU A 121 -17.94 -9.45 10.75
C GLU A 121 -18.59 -10.00 9.47
N ARG A 122 -17.75 -10.49 8.59
CA ARG A 122 -18.14 -11.07 7.29
C ARG A 122 -17.26 -12.27 6.96
N THR A 123 -17.81 -13.20 6.19
CA THR A 123 -17.01 -14.22 5.51
C THR A 123 -16.24 -13.61 4.32
N GLU A 124 -15.25 -14.33 3.79
CA GLU A 124 -14.50 -13.91 2.59
C GLU A 124 -15.45 -13.47 1.45
N LYS A 125 -16.45 -14.31 1.14
CA LYS A 125 -17.39 -14.02 0.06
C LYS A 125 -18.28 -12.80 0.34
N GLU A 126 -18.67 -12.60 1.60
CA GLU A 126 -19.52 -11.48 1.99
C GLU A 126 -18.77 -10.15 1.95
N PHE A 127 -17.53 -10.12 2.35
CA PHE A 127 -16.74 -8.90 2.36
C PHE A 127 -16.67 -8.23 0.97
N PHE A 128 -16.57 -9.01 -0.09
CA PHE A 128 -16.46 -8.51 -1.46
C PHE A 128 -17.80 -8.35 -2.20
N LYS A 129 -18.94 -8.62 -1.56
CA LYS A 129 -20.27 -8.35 -2.13
C LYS A 129 -20.47 -6.85 -2.40
N ARG A 130 -21.51 -6.55 -3.17
CA ARG A 130 -22.00 -5.18 -3.30
C ARG A 130 -22.44 -4.65 -1.94
N TYR A 131 -22.04 -3.40 -1.63
CA TYR A 131 -22.50 -2.72 -0.43
C TYR A 131 -24.02 -2.53 -0.44
N ASN A 132 -24.67 -2.76 0.69
CA ASN A 132 -26.10 -2.55 0.86
C ASN A 132 -26.32 -1.29 1.72
N VAL A 133 -26.78 -0.22 1.08
CA VAL A 133 -26.98 1.07 1.75
C VAL A 133 -28.06 1.01 2.83
N LYS A 134 -29.13 0.20 2.59
CA LYS A 134 -30.25 0.05 3.55
C LYS A 134 -29.91 -0.82 4.74
N ASN A 135 -29.09 -1.84 4.51
CA ASN A 135 -28.65 -2.74 5.57
C ASN A 135 -27.19 -3.19 5.33
N PRO A 136 -26.21 -2.45 5.88
CA PRO A 136 -24.80 -2.75 5.68
C PRO A 136 -24.38 -4.17 6.09
N LYS A 137 -25.05 -4.77 7.10
CA LYS A 137 -24.77 -6.15 7.54
C LYS A 137 -25.08 -7.20 6.49
N LEU A 138 -26.01 -6.94 5.58
CA LEU A 138 -26.37 -7.85 4.48
C LEU A 138 -25.55 -7.62 3.20
N GLY A 139 -24.73 -6.58 3.16
CA GLY A 139 -23.86 -6.24 2.04
C GLY A 139 -22.37 -6.44 2.35
N GLY A 140 -21.55 -6.22 1.34
CA GLY A 140 -20.10 -6.21 1.49
C GLY A 140 -19.57 -4.90 2.09
N ALA A 141 -18.30 -4.85 2.41
CA ALA A 141 -17.63 -3.62 2.81
C ALA A 141 -17.69 -2.57 1.69
N ARG A 142 -17.95 -1.31 2.07
CA ARG A 142 -18.14 -0.23 1.10
C ARG A 142 -16.82 0.13 0.43
N LYS A 143 -16.82 0.19 -0.91
CA LYS A 143 -15.71 0.80 -1.64
C LYS A 143 -15.68 2.31 -1.41
N ASP A 144 -14.52 2.83 -1.09
CA ASP A 144 -14.32 4.26 -0.97
C ASP A 144 -14.03 4.85 -2.34
N ILE A 145 -14.99 5.64 -2.82
CA ILE A 145 -14.93 6.27 -4.14
C ILE A 145 -13.97 7.45 -4.20
N GLU A 146 -13.56 8.01 -3.05
CA GLU A 146 -12.61 9.12 -3.01
C GLU A 146 -11.28 8.75 -3.64
N TRP A 147 -10.86 7.49 -3.52
CA TRP A 147 -9.66 6.96 -4.19
C TRP A 147 -9.68 7.04 -5.73
N GLN A 148 -10.81 7.44 -6.32
CA GLN A 148 -10.96 7.61 -7.77
C GLN A 148 -10.95 9.07 -8.19
N THR A 149 -10.87 10.00 -7.25
CA THR A 149 -10.96 11.43 -7.49
C THR A 149 -9.59 12.06 -7.74
N LYS A 150 -9.59 13.14 -8.52
CA LYS A 150 -8.39 13.94 -8.74
C LYS A 150 -7.97 14.65 -7.46
N GLU A 151 -8.94 15.09 -6.67
CA GLU A 151 -8.74 15.75 -5.38
C GLU A 151 -7.94 14.85 -4.45
N LYS A 152 -8.35 13.60 -4.27
CA LYS A 152 -7.62 12.65 -3.42
C LYS A 152 -6.19 12.43 -3.91
N LEU A 153 -5.96 12.39 -5.22
CA LEU A 153 -4.59 12.27 -5.77
C LEU A 153 -3.73 13.50 -5.44
N LEU A 154 -4.31 14.70 -5.51
CA LEU A 154 -3.60 15.93 -5.14
C LEU A 154 -3.28 15.97 -3.64
N ASP A 155 -4.23 15.58 -2.80
CA ASP A 155 -4.03 15.48 -1.35
C ASP A 155 -2.92 14.49 -1.00
N LEU A 156 -2.90 13.31 -1.63
CA LEU A 156 -1.84 12.32 -1.45
C LEU A 156 -0.45 12.86 -1.79
N ARG A 157 -0.34 13.61 -2.90
CA ARG A 157 0.92 14.24 -3.31
C ARG A 157 1.37 15.29 -2.30
N LYS A 158 0.40 16.08 -1.80
CA LYS A 158 0.68 17.12 -0.80
C LYS A 158 1.09 16.51 0.53
N ASP A 159 0.40 15.47 0.97
CA ASP A 159 0.75 14.77 2.20
C ASP A 159 2.12 14.09 2.11
N TRP A 160 2.43 13.49 0.97
CA TRP A 160 3.77 12.95 0.73
C TRP A 160 4.85 14.04 0.77
N GLU A 161 4.63 15.18 0.11
CA GLU A 161 5.53 16.33 0.15
C GLU A 161 5.83 16.76 1.59
N ILE A 162 4.77 16.94 2.41
CA ILE A 162 4.90 17.38 3.79
C ILE A 162 5.69 16.36 4.62
N ILE A 163 5.30 15.10 4.56
CA ILE A 163 5.94 14.03 5.35
C ILE A 163 7.41 13.88 4.93
N LEU A 164 7.67 13.82 3.63
CA LEU A 164 9.03 13.67 3.10
C LEU A 164 9.92 14.85 3.51
N ASN A 165 9.45 16.09 3.38
CA ASN A 165 10.22 17.26 3.76
C ASN A 165 10.51 17.30 5.27
N ASN A 166 9.57 16.86 6.11
CA ASN A 166 9.80 16.73 7.55
C ASN A 166 10.90 15.70 7.87
N HIS A 167 10.90 14.56 7.18
CA HIS A 167 11.93 13.54 7.34
C HIS A 167 13.29 13.99 6.79
N LEU A 168 13.32 14.71 5.67
CA LEU A 168 14.55 15.30 5.15
C LEU A 168 15.17 16.28 6.15
N GLU A 169 14.37 17.19 6.72
CA GLU A 169 14.82 18.14 7.72
C GLU A 169 15.29 17.43 9.01
N LYS A 170 14.49 16.48 9.52
CA LYS A 170 14.86 15.66 10.71
C LYS A 170 16.21 14.96 10.54
N ASN A 171 16.53 14.53 9.33
CA ASN A 171 17.77 13.82 9.00
C ASN A 171 18.86 14.73 8.47
N SER A 172 18.73 16.05 8.62
CA SER A 172 19.73 17.07 8.25
C SER A 172 20.04 17.08 6.74
N ILE A 173 19.08 16.73 5.89
CA ILE A 173 19.19 16.81 4.43
C ILE A 173 18.45 18.07 3.97
N TYR A 174 19.22 19.03 3.44
CA TYR A 174 18.72 20.37 3.11
C TYR A 174 18.04 20.48 1.73
N GLN A 175 17.69 19.37 1.12
CA GLN A 175 16.88 19.35 -0.09
C GLN A 175 15.39 19.41 0.28
N LYS A 176 14.59 20.00 -0.61
CA LYS A 176 13.12 20.01 -0.50
C LYS A 176 12.50 19.47 -1.77
N VAL A 177 11.38 18.80 -1.59
CA VAL A 177 10.56 18.27 -2.69
C VAL A 177 9.28 19.09 -2.77
N SER A 178 8.75 19.30 -3.97
CA SER A 178 7.45 19.94 -4.21
C SER A 178 6.52 19.00 -4.97
N SER A 179 5.25 19.04 -4.62
CA SER A 179 4.17 18.35 -5.35
C SER A 179 3.61 19.20 -6.50
N GLU A 180 4.05 20.45 -6.63
CA GLU A 180 3.65 21.34 -7.72
C GLU A 180 4.43 20.98 -8.98
N THR A 181 3.72 20.64 -10.06
CA THR A 181 4.23 20.37 -11.40
C THR A 181 3.50 21.24 -12.41
#